data_a1cb74baab2ab96d841b4bc367355ad6
#
_entry.id   a1cb74baab2ab96d841b4bc367355ad6
#
_cell.length_a   1.000
_cell.length_b   1.000
_cell.length_c   1.000
_cell.angle_alpha   90.00
_cell.angle_beta   90.00
_cell.angle_gamma   90.00
#
_symmetry.space_group_name_H-M   'P 1'
#
loop_
_entity.id
_entity.type
_entity.pdbx_description
1 polymer ?
#
loop_
_entity_poly.entity_id
_entity_poly.type
_entity_poly.pdbx_seq_one_letter_code
_entity_poly.pdbx_strand_id
1 'polypeptide(L)'
;MTKVMIVEDDPTLRDIYTTRFMAEGYDVVSASDGELALTTAVKEKPDLILLDIMMPKISGFDVLDILRATPETKDTKIIVMSALSQSADVERGKSLGANAYLVKSQVTLTEVVEKVKETLKS
;
A
#
# COMPACT_ATOMS: atom_id res chain seq x y z
N MET A 1 8.10 8.24 -14.93
CA MET A 1 6.91 7.37 -14.79
C MET A 1 6.46 7.34 -13.35
N THR A 2 5.16 7.29 -13.16
CA THR A 2 4.60 7.14 -11.82
C THR A 2 4.99 5.77 -11.24
N LYS A 3 5.50 5.78 -10.04
CA LYS A 3 5.97 4.57 -9.36
C LYS A 3 4.98 4.16 -8.28
N VAL A 4 4.54 2.91 -8.33
CA VAL A 4 3.66 2.29 -7.33
C VAL A 4 4.45 1.21 -6.61
N MET A 5 4.38 1.22 -5.28
CA MET A 5 5.01 0.20 -4.46
C MET A 5 3.95 -0.73 -3.89
N ILE A 6 4.16 -2.03 -4.06
CA ILE A 6 3.26 -3.07 -3.56
C ILE A 6 3.91 -3.71 -2.33
N VAL A 7 3.25 -3.64 -1.19
CA VAL A 7 3.71 -4.30 0.05
C VAL A 7 2.74 -5.42 0.38
N GLU A 8 3.16 -6.65 0.15
CA GLU A 8 2.34 -7.84 0.27
C GLU A 8 3.23 -9.06 0.55
N ASP A 9 2.94 -9.81 1.59
CA ASP A 9 3.72 -11.00 1.95
C ASP A 9 3.36 -12.24 1.14
N ASP A 10 2.13 -12.35 0.65
CA ASP A 10 1.72 -13.46 -0.22
C ASP A 10 2.33 -13.28 -1.62
N PRO A 11 3.24 -14.18 -2.05
CA PRO A 11 3.92 -14.01 -3.33
C PRO A 11 2.97 -14.09 -4.54
N THR A 12 1.94 -14.91 -4.46
CA THR A 12 0.95 -15.02 -5.56
C THR A 12 0.18 -13.71 -5.72
N LEU A 13 -0.31 -13.16 -4.62
CA LEU A 13 -1.07 -11.91 -4.64
C LEU A 13 -0.16 -10.74 -5.03
N ARG A 14 1.06 -10.72 -4.52
CA ARG A 14 2.05 -9.69 -4.88
C ARG A 14 2.31 -9.70 -6.39
N ASP A 15 2.46 -10.87 -7.00
CA ASP A 15 2.67 -10.99 -8.44
C ASP A 15 1.45 -10.54 -9.24
N ILE A 16 0.25 -10.84 -8.77
CA ILE A 16 -0.99 -10.41 -9.43
C ILE A 16 -1.06 -8.88 -9.49
N TYR A 17 -0.81 -8.22 -8.37
CA TYR A 17 -0.82 -6.75 -8.34
C TYR A 17 0.31 -6.16 -9.18
N THR A 18 1.51 -6.70 -9.05
CA THR A 18 2.68 -6.21 -9.81
C THR A 18 2.41 -6.29 -11.31
N THR A 19 1.94 -7.43 -11.79
CA THR A 19 1.64 -7.64 -13.22
C THR A 19 0.57 -6.68 -13.70
N ARG A 20 -0.51 -6.52 -12.93
CA ARG A 20 -1.60 -5.64 -13.33
C ARG A 20 -1.17 -4.18 -13.38
N PHE A 21 -0.45 -3.69 -12.37
CA PHE A 21 -0.02 -2.29 -12.35
C PHE A 21 1.03 -1.99 -13.41
N MET A 22 1.90 -2.94 -13.72
CA MET A 22 2.82 -2.79 -14.86
C MET A 22 2.03 -2.68 -16.17
N ALA A 23 0.99 -3.48 -16.34
CA ALA A 23 0.12 -3.41 -17.52
C ALA A 23 -0.63 -2.08 -17.61
N GLU A 24 -0.88 -1.42 -16.49
CA GLU A 24 -1.51 -0.09 -16.46
C GLU A 24 -0.53 1.05 -16.75
N GLY A 25 0.74 0.74 -16.97
CA GLY A 25 1.76 1.73 -17.34
C GLY A 25 2.55 2.31 -16.18
N TYR A 26 2.44 1.74 -14.99
CA TYR A 26 3.22 2.19 -13.83
C TYR A 26 4.57 1.50 -13.74
N ASP A 27 5.54 2.20 -13.16
CA ASP A 27 6.76 1.60 -12.68
C ASP A 27 6.44 0.96 -11.32
N VAL A 28 6.77 -0.30 -11.11
CA VAL A 28 6.34 -1.04 -9.91
C VAL A 28 7.55 -1.57 -9.15
N VAL A 29 7.58 -1.30 -7.86
CA VAL A 29 8.51 -1.93 -6.92
C VAL A 29 7.69 -2.68 -5.87
N SER A 30 8.27 -3.67 -5.22
CA SER A 30 7.55 -4.46 -4.23
C SER A 30 8.39 -4.77 -3.00
N ALA A 31 7.71 -5.05 -1.91
CA ALA A 31 8.33 -5.50 -0.67
C ALA A 31 7.48 -6.61 -0.07
N SER A 32 8.14 -7.62 0.47
CA SER A 32 7.47 -8.81 1.01
C SER A 32 7.18 -8.75 2.50
N ASP A 33 7.69 -7.76 3.20
CA ASP A 33 7.44 -7.57 4.63
C ASP A 33 7.61 -6.09 5.02
N GLY A 34 7.28 -5.79 6.28
CA GLY A 34 7.28 -4.41 6.76
C GLY A 34 8.67 -3.78 6.85
N GLU A 35 9.68 -4.53 7.23
CA GLU A 35 11.05 -4.00 7.30
C GLU A 35 11.54 -3.60 5.91
N LEU A 36 11.36 -4.49 4.94
CA LEU A 36 11.74 -4.23 3.56
C LEU A 36 10.93 -3.07 2.97
N ALA A 37 9.66 -2.96 3.35
CA ALA A 37 8.81 -1.85 2.93
C ALA A 37 9.38 -0.51 3.35
N LEU A 38 9.83 -0.39 4.61
CA LEU A 38 10.38 0.85 5.12
C LEU A 38 11.66 1.28 4.39
N THR A 39 12.60 0.36 4.21
CA THR A 39 13.85 0.67 3.49
C THR A 39 13.61 0.95 2.01
N THR A 40 12.74 0.18 1.38
CA THR A 40 12.42 0.37 -0.04
C THR A 40 11.69 1.70 -0.29
N ALA A 41 10.76 2.08 0.58
CA ALA A 41 10.03 3.33 0.44
C ALA A 41 10.96 4.54 0.48
N VAL A 42 11.92 4.56 1.39
CA VAL A 42 12.89 5.66 1.48
C VAL A 42 13.81 5.69 0.27
N LYS A 43 14.25 4.53 -0.20
CA LYS A 43 15.17 4.41 -1.33
C LYS A 43 14.49 4.74 -2.66
N GLU A 44 13.34 4.15 -2.91
CA GLU A 44 12.65 4.23 -4.21
C GLU A 44 11.73 5.44 -4.35
N LYS A 45 11.31 6.03 -3.25
CA LYS A 45 10.42 7.19 -3.21
C LYS A 45 9.20 7.03 -4.12
N PRO A 46 8.37 6.00 -3.89
CA PRO A 46 7.20 5.78 -4.74
C PRO A 46 6.19 6.92 -4.62
N ASP A 47 5.37 7.09 -5.64
CA ASP A 47 4.29 8.06 -5.63
C ASP A 47 3.10 7.57 -4.81
N LEU A 48 2.91 6.25 -4.77
CA LEU A 48 1.85 5.61 -4.01
C LEU A 48 2.31 4.26 -3.49
N ILE A 49 1.88 3.93 -2.28
CA ILE A 49 2.14 2.63 -1.65
C ILE A 49 0.81 1.92 -1.43
N LEU A 50 0.70 0.71 -1.93
CA LEU A 50 -0.41 -0.19 -1.65
C LEU A 50 0.07 -1.13 -0.55
N LEU A 51 -0.49 -1.01 0.65
CA LEU A 51 0.06 -1.57 1.88
C LEU A 51 -0.88 -2.57 2.53
N ASP A 52 -0.43 -3.83 2.63
CA ASP A 52 -1.13 -4.83 3.42
C ASP A 52 -0.84 -4.62 4.91
N ILE A 53 -1.85 -4.81 5.74
CA ILE A 53 -1.74 -4.68 7.19
C ILE A 53 -1.25 -5.98 7.85
N MET A 54 -1.72 -7.12 7.37
CA MET A 54 -1.43 -8.42 7.99
C MET A 54 -0.17 -9.04 7.39
N MET A 55 0.97 -8.66 7.94
CA MET A 55 2.27 -9.16 7.49
C MET A 55 3.11 -9.64 8.67
N PRO A 56 4.06 -10.56 8.42
CA PRO A 56 5.00 -10.96 9.46
C PRO A 56 5.97 -9.82 9.81
N LYS A 57 6.64 -9.95 10.93
CA LYS A 57 7.65 -9.02 11.49
C LYS A 57 7.02 -7.73 12.02
N ILE A 58 6.64 -6.82 11.12
CA ILE A 58 6.06 -5.52 11.51
C ILE A 58 4.65 -5.43 10.93
N SER A 59 3.68 -5.10 11.77
CA SER A 59 2.30 -4.85 11.33
C SER A 59 2.26 -3.70 10.32
N GLY A 60 1.38 -3.79 9.33
CA GLY A 60 1.16 -2.70 8.39
C GLY A 60 0.72 -1.40 9.06
N PHE A 61 0.02 -1.47 10.19
CA PHE A 61 -0.32 -0.26 10.95
C PHE A 61 0.94 0.45 11.46
N ASP A 62 1.91 -0.32 11.96
CA ASP A 62 3.18 0.26 12.42
C ASP A 62 4.00 0.80 11.25
N VAL A 63 4.00 0.10 10.12
CA VAL A 63 4.66 0.60 8.90
C VAL A 63 4.05 1.94 8.47
N LEU A 64 2.72 2.04 8.46
CA LEU A 64 2.02 3.27 8.12
C LEU A 64 2.41 4.42 9.04
N ASP A 65 2.42 4.16 10.34
CA ASP A 65 2.80 5.16 11.34
C ASP A 65 4.22 5.66 11.13
N ILE A 66 5.16 4.73 10.90
CA ILE A 66 6.57 5.07 10.66
C ILE A 66 6.74 5.85 9.36
N LEU A 67 6.06 5.47 8.29
CA LEU A 67 6.12 6.17 7.00
C LEU A 67 5.64 7.62 7.15
N ARG A 68 4.59 7.85 7.91
CA ARG A 68 4.07 9.21 8.15
C ARG A 68 4.96 10.05 9.04
N ALA A 69 5.77 9.42 9.88
CA ALA A 69 6.73 10.10 10.74
C ALA A 69 8.09 10.32 10.08
N THR A 70 8.31 9.73 8.90
CA THR A 70 9.60 9.80 8.18
C THR A 70 9.53 10.92 7.14
N PRO A 71 10.46 11.90 7.15
CA PRO A 71 10.41 13.05 6.24
C PRO A 71 10.33 12.66 4.76
N GLU A 72 11.04 11.62 4.33
CA GLU A 72 11.08 11.20 2.92
C GLU A 72 9.76 10.60 2.43
N THR A 73 8.88 10.15 3.33
CA THR A 73 7.66 9.42 2.98
C THR A 73 6.39 10.01 3.59
N LYS A 74 6.50 11.05 4.39
CA LYS A 74 5.35 11.59 5.14
C LYS A 74 4.17 12.01 4.27
N ASP A 75 4.42 12.43 3.04
CA ASP A 75 3.39 12.89 2.10
C ASP A 75 3.05 11.90 1.00
N THR A 76 3.68 10.72 1.01
CA THR A 76 3.41 9.67 0.02
C THR A 76 1.97 9.20 0.13
N LYS A 77 1.30 9.01 -1.02
CA LYS A 77 -0.06 8.44 -1.02
C LYS A 77 0.01 7.01 -0.56
N ILE A 78 -0.84 6.62 0.40
CA ILE A 78 -0.87 5.26 0.95
C ILE A 78 -2.30 4.76 0.94
N ILE A 79 -2.52 3.63 0.28
CA ILE A 79 -3.78 2.90 0.31
C ILE A 79 -3.54 1.61 1.08
N VAL A 80 -4.31 1.40 2.14
CA VAL A 80 -4.28 0.15 2.89
C VAL A 80 -5.17 -0.87 2.20
N MET A 81 -4.64 -2.09 2.03
CA MET A 81 -5.45 -3.24 1.61
C MET A 81 -5.34 -4.31 2.68
N SER A 82 -6.47 -4.76 3.21
CA SER A 82 -6.44 -5.70 4.32
C SER A 82 -7.64 -6.63 4.34
N ALA A 83 -7.44 -7.83 4.90
CA ALA A 83 -8.53 -8.74 5.23
C ALA A 83 -9.34 -8.23 6.43
N LEU A 84 -8.79 -7.33 7.24
CA LEU A 84 -9.48 -6.75 8.40
C LEU A 84 -10.58 -5.82 7.95
N SER A 85 -11.82 -6.13 8.31
CA SER A 85 -13.01 -5.45 7.80
C SER A 85 -13.81 -4.69 8.85
N GLN A 86 -13.43 -4.74 10.13
CA GLN A 86 -14.17 -4.07 11.19
C GLN A 86 -13.96 -2.55 11.11
N SER A 87 -14.99 -1.80 11.50
CA SER A 87 -14.92 -0.34 11.45
C SER A 87 -13.78 0.23 12.29
N ALA A 88 -13.43 -0.41 13.40
CA ALA A 88 -12.30 0.01 14.23
C ALA A 88 -10.97 -0.10 13.48
N ASP A 89 -10.79 -1.15 12.67
CA ASP A 89 -9.58 -1.32 11.85
C ASP A 89 -9.49 -0.25 10.77
N VAL A 90 -10.60 0.01 10.09
CA VAL A 90 -10.68 1.03 9.03
C VAL A 90 -10.38 2.41 9.62
N GLU A 91 -10.98 2.74 10.75
CA GLU A 91 -10.74 4.01 11.43
C GLU A 91 -9.29 4.15 11.88
N ARG A 92 -8.70 3.07 12.40
CA ARG A 92 -7.29 3.07 12.79
C ARG A 92 -6.37 3.39 11.62
N GLY A 93 -6.59 2.73 10.47
CA GLY A 93 -5.80 3.00 9.26
C GLY A 93 -5.92 4.45 8.83
N LYS A 94 -7.13 4.99 8.79
CA LYS A 94 -7.35 6.39 8.41
C LYS A 94 -6.75 7.35 9.41
N SER A 95 -6.88 7.08 10.70
CA SER A 95 -6.29 7.92 11.76
C SER A 95 -4.78 7.95 11.69
N LEU A 96 -4.15 6.86 11.29
CA LEU A 96 -2.70 6.79 11.10
C LEU A 96 -2.23 7.46 9.80
N GLY A 97 -3.15 7.93 8.97
CA GLY A 97 -2.82 8.72 7.80
C GLY A 97 -2.96 8.01 6.46
N ALA A 98 -3.68 6.89 6.39
CA ALA A 98 -3.97 6.25 5.11
C ALA A 98 -4.90 7.13 4.27
N ASN A 99 -4.62 7.26 2.99
CA ASN A 99 -5.47 7.99 2.05
C ASN A 99 -6.75 7.23 1.73
N ALA A 100 -6.70 5.91 1.80
CA ALA A 100 -7.85 5.05 1.60
C ALA A 100 -7.61 3.71 2.30
N TYR A 101 -8.68 3.00 2.61
CA TYR A 101 -8.64 1.66 3.20
C TYR A 101 -9.57 0.75 2.39
N LEU A 102 -9.02 -0.30 1.80
CA LEU A 102 -9.77 -1.26 1.01
C LEU A 102 -9.78 -2.62 1.72
N VAL A 103 -10.94 -3.22 1.84
CA VAL A 103 -11.07 -4.57 2.41
C VAL A 103 -10.96 -5.57 1.28
N LYS A 104 -9.97 -6.47 1.35
CA LYS A 104 -9.64 -7.42 0.26
C LYS A 104 -10.84 -8.22 -0.24
N SER A 105 -11.71 -8.67 0.67
CA SER A 105 -12.88 -9.48 0.30
C SER A 105 -14.02 -8.67 -0.34
N GLN A 106 -13.93 -7.33 -0.34
CA GLN A 106 -15.00 -6.44 -0.79
C GLN A 106 -14.68 -5.70 -2.08
N VAL A 107 -13.47 -5.88 -2.62
CA VAL A 107 -13.03 -5.17 -3.82
C VAL A 107 -12.51 -6.14 -4.88
N THR A 108 -12.72 -5.78 -6.14
CA THR A 108 -12.13 -6.47 -7.29
C THR A 108 -10.77 -5.85 -7.60
N LEU A 109 -9.96 -6.55 -8.39
CA LEU A 109 -8.67 -6.02 -8.85
C LEU A 109 -8.87 -4.71 -9.64
N THR A 110 -9.89 -4.65 -10.47
CA THR A 110 -10.22 -3.44 -11.23
C THR A 110 -10.56 -2.27 -10.31
N GLU A 111 -11.30 -2.52 -9.24
CA GLU A 111 -11.64 -1.48 -8.25
C GLU A 111 -10.39 -0.98 -7.51
N VAL A 112 -9.44 -1.87 -7.22
CA VAL A 112 -8.15 -1.48 -6.63
C VAL A 112 -7.40 -0.55 -7.58
N VAL A 113 -7.31 -0.91 -8.85
CA VAL A 113 -6.65 -0.08 -9.88
C VAL A 113 -7.30 1.29 -9.99
N GLU A 114 -8.62 1.33 -10.02
CA GLU A 114 -9.37 2.60 -10.09
C GLU A 114 -9.11 3.47 -8.87
N LYS A 115 -9.06 2.87 -7.69
CA LYS A 115 -8.77 3.62 -6.45
C LYS A 115 -7.37 4.18 -6.44
N VAL A 116 -6.39 3.44 -6.95
CA VAL A 116 -5.02 3.92 -7.09
C VAL A 116 -4.98 5.12 -8.03
N LYS A 117 -5.62 5.03 -9.20
CA LYS A 117 -5.66 6.13 -10.17
C LYS A 117 -6.32 7.37 -9.58
N GLU A 118 -7.44 7.19 -8.88
CA GLU A 118 -8.17 8.29 -8.22
C GLU A 118 -7.29 8.95 -7.16
N THR A 119 -6.62 8.16 -6.32
CA THR A 119 -5.79 8.66 -5.24
C THR A 119 -4.57 9.43 -5.76
N LEU A 120 -3.97 8.98 -6.86
CA LEU A 120 -2.84 9.66 -7.48
C LEU A 120 -3.20 11.02 -8.06
N LYS A 121 -4.47 11.23 -8.40
CA LYS A 121 -4.96 12.51 -8.95
C LYS A 121 -5.30 13.55 -7.89
N SER A 122 -5.47 13.12 -6.66
CA SER A 122 -5.90 14.02 -5.58
C SER A 122 -4.75 14.80 -4.92
#